data_f000fdaa01c1ccb64d6db6b47aa75d8c
#
_entry.id   f000fdaa01c1ccb64d6db6b47aa75d8c
#
_cell.length_a   1.000
_cell.length_b   1.000
_cell.length_c   1.000
_cell.angle_alpha   90.00
_cell.angle_beta   90.00
_cell.angle_gamma   90.00
#
_symmetry.space_group_name_H-M   'P 1'
#
loop_
_entity.id
_entity.type
_entity.pdbx_description
1 polymer ?
#
loop_
_entity_poly.entity_id
_entity_poly.type
_entity_poly.pdbx_seq_one_letter_code
_entity_poly.pdbx_strand_id
1 'polypeptide(L)' 'MVLGFGKDARYISSDYRSLIGLIDDYIILEDGDIFLLTLDDYTILSEGHLAERARQIVDESEKIAET' A
#
# COMPACT_ATOMS: atom_id res chain seq x y z
N MET A 1 -3.72 7.25 3.82
CA MET A 1 -4.21 5.91 3.44
C MET A 1 -3.06 5.06 2.92
N VAL A 2 -3.09 3.79 3.21
CA VAL A 2 -2.03 2.87 2.82
C VAL A 2 -2.60 1.80 1.90
N LEU A 3 -1.93 1.59 0.77
CA LEU A 3 -2.23 0.49 -0.15
C LEU A 3 -1.14 -0.57 0.03
N GLY A 4 -1.50 -1.71 0.61
CA GLY A 4 -0.54 -2.77 0.90
C GLY A 4 -0.64 -3.93 -0.08
N PHE A 5 0.49 -4.55 -0.35
CA PHE A 5 0.58 -5.67 -1.28
C PHE A 5 1.06 -6.91 -0.53
N GLY A 6 0.16 -7.86 -0.38
CA GLY A 6 0.50 -9.16 0.17
C GLY A 6 0.86 -10.14 -0.92
N LYS A 7 1.06 -11.39 -0.52
CA LYS A 7 1.47 -12.44 -1.45
C LYS A 7 0.42 -12.70 -2.52
N ASP A 8 -0.84 -12.82 -2.11
CA ASP A 8 -1.93 -13.14 -3.03
C ASP A 8 -3.09 -12.15 -2.93
N ALA A 9 -2.89 -11.03 -2.23
CA ALA A 9 -3.97 -10.09 -1.98
C ALA A 9 -3.44 -8.69 -1.85
N ARG A 10 -4.34 -7.72 -2.01
CA ARG A 10 -4.06 -6.32 -1.82
C ARG A 10 -4.95 -5.81 -0.71
N TYR A 11 -4.43 -4.89 0.08
CA TYR A 11 -5.11 -4.40 1.26
C TYR A 11 -5.12 -2.88 1.26
N ILE A 12 -6.19 -2.30 1.75
CA ILE A 12 -6.30 -0.86 1.88
C ILE A 12 -6.70 -0.54 3.31
N SER A 13 -5.97 0.37 3.93
CA SER A 13 -6.27 0.77 5.30
C SER A 13 -5.80 2.19 5.55
N SER A 14 -6.44 2.85 6.50
CA SER A 14 -5.95 4.14 6.98
C SER A 14 -4.83 3.94 8.01
N ASP A 15 -4.63 2.73 8.48
CA ASP A 15 -3.64 2.41 9.50
C ASP A 15 -2.67 1.35 8.98
N TYR A 16 -1.44 1.79 8.76
CA TYR A 16 -0.35 0.92 8.32
C TYR A 16 -0.14 -0.27 9.26
N ARG A 17 -0.26 -0.04 10.55
CA ARG A 17 0.02 -1.08 11.55
C ARG A 17 -0.89 -2.28 11.42
N SER A 18 -2.12 -2.06 11.00
CA SER A 18 -3.05 -3.17 10.83
C SER A 18 -2.65 -4.10 9.69
N LEU A 19 -1.78 -3.64 8.80
CA LEU A 19 -1.39 -4.38 7.61
C LEU A 19 -0.01 -5.03 7.71
N ILE A 20 0.82 -4.62 8.66
CA ILE A 20 2.22 -5.06 8.72
C ILE A 20 2.40 -6.58 8.60
N GLY A 21 1.57 -7.34 9.29
CA GLY A 21 1.69 -8.80 9.26
C GLY A 21 1.12 -9.46 8.02
N LEU A 22 0.44 -8.70 7.16
CA LEU A 22 -0.28 -9.21 6.00
C LEU A 22 0.37 -8.84 4.67
N ILE A 23 1.25 -7.85 4.67
CA ILE A 23 1.81 -7.30 3.43
C ILE A 23 3.33 -7.39 3.44
N ASP A 24 3.91 -7.38 2.24
CA ASP A 24 5.35 -7.37 2.05
C ASP A 24 5.85 -5.99 1.65
N ASP A 25 5.02 -5.22 0.95
CA ASP A 25 5.33 -3.85 0.58
C ASP A 25 4.05 -3.02 0.52
N TYR A 26 4.22 -1.73 0.46
CA TYR A 26 3.08 -0.82 0.53
C TYR A 26 3.40 0.53 -0.11
N ILE A 27 2.34 1.27 -0.40
CA ILE A 27 2.42 2.63 -0.92
C ILE A 27 1.60 3.51 0.00
N ILE A 28 2.17 4.64 0.41
CA ILE A 28 1.42 5.63 1.19
C ILE A 28 0.78 6.59 0.21
N LEU A 29 -0.55 6.66 0.27
CA LEU A 29 -1.34 7.54 -0.58
C LEU A 29 -1.55 8.87 0.11
N GLU A 30 -1.51 9.95 -0.66
CA GLU A 30 -1.74 11.31 -0.14
C GLU A 30 -3.21 11.66 -0.24
N ASP A 31 -3.60 12.73 0.45
CA ASP A 31 -4.97 13.22 0.35
C ASP A 31 -5.27 13.60 -1.09
N GLY A 32 -6.42 13.16 -1.56
CA GLY A 32 -6.82 13.42 -2.93
C GLY A 32 -6.34 12.40 -3.94
N ASP A 33 -5.53 11.43 -3.52
CA ASP A 33 -5.11 10.36 -4.41
C ASP A 33 -6.25 9.38 -4.64
N ILE A 34 -6.41 8.99 -5.89
CA ILE A 34 -7.35 7.96 -6.30
C ILE A 34 -6.54 6.83 -6.89
N PHE A 35 -6.87 5.60 -6.55
CA PHE A 35 -6.19 4.46 -7.13
C PHE A 35 -7.17 3.53 -7.81
N LEU A 36 -6.69 2.91 -8.89
CA LEU A 36 -7.44 1.92 -9.63
C LEU A 36 -6.66 0.62 -9.58
N LEU A 37 -7.30 -0.43 -9.12
CA LEU A 37 -6.66 -1.73 -9.01
C LEU A 37 -7.14 -2.63 -10.14
N THR A 38 -6.20 -3.32 -10.77
CA THR A 38 -6.49 -4.37 -11.73
C THR A 38 -5.94 -5.69 -11.20
N LEU A 39 -6.17 -6.77 -11.92
CA LEU A 39 -5.68 -8.08 -11.49
C LEU A 39 -4.15 -8.13 -11.45
N ASP A 40 -3.49 -7.40 -12.33
CA ASP A 40 -2.04 -7.47 -12.47
C ASP A 40 -1.30 -6.18 -12.14
N ASP A 41 -2.04 -5.11 -11.89
CA ASP A 41 -1.40 -3.80 -11.77
C ASP A 41 -2.27 -2.82 -10.99
N TYR A 42 -1.77 -1.61 -10.86
CA TYR A 42 -2.49 -0.53 -10.21
C TYR A 42 -2.12 0.80 -10.87
N THR A 43 -3.00 1.78 -10.71
CA THR A 43 -2.78 3.14 -11.21
C THR A 43 -3.16 4.12 -10.11
N ILE A 44 -2.36 5.15 -9.92
CA ILE A 44 -2.63 6.20 -8.95
C ILE A 44 -2.84 7.50 -9.69
N LEU A 45 -3.93 8.19 -9.36
CA LEU A 45 -4.24 9.51 -9.91
C LEU A 45 -4.24 10.52 -8.77
N SER A 46 -3.57 11.63 -8.98
CA SER A 46 -3.57 12.74 -8.04
C SER A 46 -4.11 13.95 -8.79
N GLU A 47 -5.21 14.49 -8.30
CA GLU A 47 -5.86 15.65 -8.92
C GLU A 47 -6.15 15.46 -10.41
N GLY A 48 -6.51 14.25 -10.79
CA GLY A 48 -6.85 13.94 -12.18
C GLY A 48 -5.66 13.63 -13.08
N HIS A 49 -4.45 13.60 -12.53
CA HIS A 49 -3.24 13.28 -13.27
C HIS A 49 -2.61 12.01 -12.77
N LEU A 50 -1.94 11.28 -13.66
CA LEU A 50 -1.18 10.11 -13.26
C LEU A 50 -0.09 10.53 -12.28
N ALA A 51 0.00 9.77 -11.19
CA ALA A 51 0.99 10.03 -10.17
C ALA A 51 1.74 8.75 -9.84
N GLU A 52 2.99 8.90 -9.42
CA GLU A 52 3.78 7.78 -8.96
C GLU A 52 4.10 7.99 -7.49
N ARG A 53 4.03 6.91 -6.74
CA ARG A 53 4.39 6.91 -5.32
C ARG A 53 5.40 5.82 -5.09
N ALA A 54 6.40 6.11 -4.27
CA ALA A 54 7.44 5.15 -3.96
C ALA A 54 6.84 3.95 -3.21
N ARG A 55 7.23 2.75 -3.64
CA ARG A 55 6.80 1.53 -3.00
C ARG A 55 7.77 1.21 -1.86
N GLN A 56 7.25 1.10 -0.66
CA GLN A 56 8.04 0.84 0.53
C GLN A 56 8.00 -0.64 0.86
N ILE A 57 9.13 -1.18 1.30
CA ILE A 57 9.21 -2.59 1.68
C ILE A 57 9.06 -2.68 3.20
N VAL A 58 8.20 -3.59 3.66
CA VAL A 58 8.02 -3.82 5.09
C VAL A 58 9.25 -4.52 5.63
N ASP A 59 9.88 -3.94 6.66
CA ASP A 59 11.04 -4.52 7.30
C ASP A 59 10.60 -5.75 8.11
N GLU A 60 11.38 -6.81 8.07
CA GLU A 60 11.09 -8.00 8.86
C GLU A 60 11.08 -7.69 10.35
N SER A 61 11.90 -6.76 10.80
CA SER A 61 11.88 -6.37 12.21
C SER A 61 10.55 -5.74 12.62
N GLU A 62 9.87 -5.06 11.72
CA GLU A 62 8.55 -4.52 11.98
C GLU A 62 7.52 -5.64 12.09
N LYS A 63 7.64 -6.68 11.26
CA LYS A 63 6.74 -7.83 11.33
C LYS A 63 6.91 -8.58 12.65
N ILE A 64 8.13 -8.72 13.10
CA ILE A 64 8.42 -9.37 14.37
C ILE A 64 7.86 -8.57 15.55
N ALA A 65 7.96 -7.25 15.47
CA ALA A 65 7.46 -6.39 16.55
C ALA A 65 5.93 -6.47 16.70
N GLU A 66 5.22 -6.88 15.67
CA GLU A 66 3.77 -7.01 15.73
C GLU A 66 3.31 -8.32 16.38
N THR A 67 4.20 -9.24 16.55
CA THR A 67 3.88 -10.47 17.24
C THR A 67 4.31 -10.40 18.70
#